data_aa3a786c6181327c64fc1f9e66b05836
#
_entry.id   aa3a786c6181327c64fc1f9e66b05836
#
_cell.length_a   1.000
_cell.length_b   1.000
_cell.length_c   1.000
_cell.angle_alpha   90.00
_cell.angle_beta   90.00
_cell.angle_gamma   90.00
#
_symmetry.space_group_name_H-M   'P 1'
#
loop_
_entity.id
_entity.type
_entity.pdbx_description
1 polymer ?
#
loop_
_entity_poly.entity_id
_entity_poly.type
_entity_poly.pdbx_seq_one_letter_code
_entity_poly.pdbx_strand_id
1 'polypeptide(L)'
;MVRAAFFDLDKTILDTSSNVALSGPFIEAGLMNRRTAITSVLVQLPYLLTGADESRMEQMAQALGRMGRGWNAAFLEATVEDALERTIQPVCYAQALARIEQHKRAGDVVVIASASVEQVVRPIAHMLGADEVLASRAAVDEDGCFTGEITHFNQAQGKADACEALASARGWDLSECSAYSDSVSDAPLLRLVGHPYAVNPDRGLREMAQREGWPTLTFTSTVR
;
A
#
# COMPACT_ATOMS: atom_id res chain seq x y z
N MET A 1 20.00 -5.70 -17.16
CA MET A 1 18.89 -6.54 -16.67
C MET A 1 17.77 -5.61 -16.25
N VAL A 2 16.52 -6.02 -16.42
CA VAL A 2 15.35 -5.24 -15.95
C VAL A 2 15.32 -5.35 -14.43
N ARG A 3 15.15 -4.22 -13.73
CA ARG A 3 15.05 -4.12 -12.27
C ARG A 3 13.65 -3.67 -11.90
N ALA A 4 13.25 -3.91 -10.67
CA ALA A 4 12.01 -3.39 -10.14
C ALA A 4 12.24 -2.42 -8.99
N ALA A 5 11.31 -1.47 -8.85
CA ALA A 5 11.21 -0.58 -7.71
C ALA A 5 9.85 -0.79 -7.04
N PHE A 6 9.86 -1.39 -5.86
CA PHE A 6 8.68 -1.65 -5.05
C PHE A 6 8.39 -0.45 -4.15
N PHE A 7 7.19 0.08 -4.23
CA PHE A 7 6.76 1.20 -3.39
C PHE A 7 5.57 0.79 -2.54
N ASP A 8 5.69 0.94 -1.23
CA ASP A 8 4.50 1.01 -0.40
C ASP A 8 3.72 2.28 -0.72
N LEU A 9 2.41 2.28 -0.46
CA LEU A 9 1.51 3.36 -0.83
C LEU A 9 1.28 4.34 0.32
N ASP A 10 0.70 3.84 1.42
CA ASP A 10 0.20 4.66 2.53
C ASP A 10 1.35 5.21 3.36
N LYS A 11 1.44 6.55 3.53
CA LYS A 11 2.53 7.28 4.20
C LYS A 11 3.93 7.15 3.55
N THR A 12 4.02 6.43 2.44
CA THR A 12 5.25 6.31 1.64
C THR A 12 5.14 7.14 0.36
N ILE A 13 4.14 6.88 -0.50
CA ILE A 13 3.81 7.74 -1.66
C ILE A 13 2.84 8.83 -1.23
N LEU A 14 1.83 8.49 -0.42
CA LEU A 14 0.86 9.42 0.14
C LEU A 14 1.35 9.94 1.50
N ASP A 15 1.01 11.18 1.86
CA ASP A 15 1.32 11.73 3.19
C ASP A 15 0.40 11.20 4.30
N THR A 16 -0.66 10.50 3.90
CA THR A 16 -1.67 9.89 4.77
C THR A 16 -1.99 8.47 4.30
N SER A 17 -2.94 7.78 4.94
CA SER A 17 -3.45 6.53 4.40
C SER A 17 -4.52 6.77 3.33
N SER A 18 -4.55 5.91 2.31
CA SER A 18 -5.56 5.91 1.26
C SER A 18 -6.98 5.86 1.83
N ASN A 19 -7.21 5.08 2.88
CA ASN A 19 -8.49 5.00 3.57
C ASN A 19 -8.92 6.33 4.21
N VAL A 20 -7.99 7.11 4.76
CA VAL A 20 -8.27 8.44 5.31
C VAL A 20 -8.59 9.42 4.20
N ALA A 21 -7.78 9.46 3.14
CA ALA A 21 -7.99 10.33 1.99
C ALA A 21 -9.34 10.07 1.30
N LEU A 22 -9.73 8.79 1.17
CA LEU A 22 -10.96 8.37 0.50
C LEU A 22 -12.20 8.33 1.41
N SER A 23 -12.06 8.62 2.71
CA SER A 23 -13.18 8.56 3.65
C SER A 23 -14.36 9.47 3.27
N GLY A 24 -14.07 10.68 2.77
CA GLY A 24 -15.09 11.61 2.25
C GLY A 24 -15.84 11.03 1.06
N PRO A 25 -15.16 10.70 -0.04
CA PRO A 25 -15.75 10.01 -1.20
C PRO A 25 -16.57 8.76 -0.85
N PHE A 26 -16.09 7.91 0.06
CA PHE A 26 -16.83 6.71 0.47
C PHE A 26 -18.12 7.03 1.25
N ILE A 27 -18.13 8.12 2.04
CA ILE A 27 -19.34 8.61 2.71
C ILE A 27 -20.31 9.19 1.68
N GLU A 28 -19.83 10.00 0.74
CA GLU A 28 -20.65 10.60 -0.35
C GLU A 28 -21.29 9.54 -1.22
N ALA A 29 -20.56 8.46 -1.54
CA ALA A 29 -21.03 7.31 -2.32
C ALA A 29 -21.94 6.35 -1.52
N GLY A 30 -22.11 6.56 -0.21
CA GLY A 30 -22.92 5.69 0.64
C GLY A 30 -22.27 4.34 0.98
N LEU A 31 -20.99 4.13 0.64
CA LEU A 31 -20.23 2.94 1.01
C LEU A 31 -19.95 2.88 2.50
N MET A 32 -19.81 4.03 3.14
CA MET A 32 -19.42 4.16 4.55
C MET A 32 -20.26 5.24 5.24
N ASN A 33 -20.61 5.02 6.50
CA ASN A 33 -21.16 6.09 7.32
C ASN A 33 -20.07 6.78 8.16
N ARG A 34 -20.34 8.00 8.66
CA ARG A 34 -19.36 8.80 9.41
C ARG A 34 -18.82 8.07 10.66
N ARG A 35 -19.63 7.23 11.32
CA ARG A 35 -19.19 6.47 12.49
C ARG A 35 -18.21 5.37 12.10
N THR A 36 -18.48 4.66 11.02
CA THR A 36 -17.60 3.63 10.46
C THR A 36 -16.26 4.24 10.01
N ALA A 37 -16.28 5.42 9.39
CA ALA A 37 -15.06 6.13 8.99
C ALA A 37 -14.14 6.44 10.19
N ILE A 38 -14.70 6.91 11.31
CA ILE A 38 -13.93 7.17 12.54
C ILE A 38 -13.38 5.88 13.12
N THR A 39 -14.20 4.81 13.13
CA THR A 39 -13.81 3.52 13.71
C THR A 39 -12.70 2.86 12.89
N SER A 40 -12.70 2.99 11.55
CA SER A 40 -11.66 2.41 10.69
C SER A 40 -10.28 2.97 10.97
N VAL A 41 -10.19 4.28 11.27
CA VAL A 41 -8.93 4.93 11.67
C VAL A 41 -8.47 4.44 13.04
N LEU A 42 -9.39 4.29 14.00
CA LEU A 42 -9.07 3.87 15.37
C LEU A 42 -8.66 2.40 15.46
N VAL A 43 -9.19 1.53 14.60
CA VAL A 43 -8.82 0.09 14.56
C VAL A 43 -7.39 -0.12 14.07
N GLN A 44 -6.85 0.78 13.25
CA GLN A 44 -5.48 0.68 12.73
C GLN A 44 -4.42 1.13 13.75
N LEU A 45 -4.77 2.00 14.72
CA LEU A 45 -3.82 2.59 15.67
C LEU A 45 -3.09 1.57 16.58
N PRO A 46 -3.73 0.54 17.18
CA PRO A 46 -3.02 -0.43 18.03
C PRO A 46 -2.00 -1.28 17.29
N TYR A 47 -2.23 -1.55 16.00
CA TYR A 47 -1.37 -2.41 15.18
C TYR A 47 -0.09 -1.71 14.72
N LEU A 48 -0.07 -0.37 14.72
CA LEU A 48 1.14 0.43 14.44
C LEU A 48 2.13 0.43 15.61
N LEU A 49 1.70 0.03 16.83
CA LEU A 49 2.50 0.13 18.05
C LEU A 49 3.07 -1.20 18.56
N THR A 50 2.57 -2.33 18.09
CA THR A 50 2.97 -3.66 18.59
C THR A 50 3.25 -4.57 17.40
N GLY A 51 4.49 -5.09 17.30
CA GLY A 51 4.95 -5.97 16.22
C GLY A 51 3.93 -7.05 15.79
N ALA A 52 3.96 -7.40 14.52
CA ALA A 52 3.02 -8.31 13.88
C ALA A 52 3.26 -9.76 14.33
N ASP A 53 2.33 -10.32 15.09
CA ASP A 53 2.14 -11.74 15.33
C ASP A 53 1.12 -12.26 14.30
N GLU A 54 1.28 -13.49 13.79
CA GLU A 54 0.45 -14.10 12.73
C GLU A 54 -1.04 -14.07 13.07
N SER A 55 -1.39 -14.34 14.34
CA SER A 55 -2.77 -14.28 14.84
C SER A 55 -3.40 -12.88 14.75
N ARG A 56 -2.60 -11.82 14.91
CA ARG A 56 -3.03 -10.42 14.78
C ARG A 56 -3.24 -10.02 13.32
N MET A 57 -2.40 -10.55 12.44
CA MET A 57 -2.55 -10.33 10.99
C MET A 57 -3.86 -10.92 10.47
N GLU A 58 -4.21 -12.14 10.89
CA GLU A 58 -5.51 -12.74 10.56
C GLU A 58 -6.69 -11.94 11.10
N GLN A 59 -6.62 -11.47 12.36
CA GLN A 59 -7.66 -10.63 12.96
C GLN A 59 -7.83 -9.30 12.20
N MET A 60 -6.75 -8.69 11.75
CA MET A 60 -6.77 -7.46 10.96
C MET A 60 -7.39 -7.71 9.59
N ALA A 61 -6.98 -8.77 8.88
CA ALA A 61 -7.57 -9.17 7.61
C ALA A 61 -9.08 -9.41 7.74
N GLN A 62 -9.51 -10.16 8.77
CA GLN A 62 -10.94 -10.40 9.06
C GLN A 62 -11.70 -9.10 9.39
N ALA A 63 -11.09 -8.16 10.12
CA ALA A 63 -11.73 -6.89 10.44
C ALA A 63 -11.93 -6.04 9.17
N LEU A 64 -10.92 -5.97 8.30
CA LEU A 64 -11.00 -5.29 7.00
C LEU A 64 -12.04 -5.93 6.10
N GLY A 65 -12.05 -7.27 6.00
CA GLY A 65 -13.04 -8.00 5.22
C GLY A 65 -14.48 -7.69 5.68
N ARG A 66 -14.73 -7.74 6.99
CA ARG A 66 -16.06 -7.42 7.56
C ARG A 66 -16.52 -6.00 7.24
N MET A 67 -15.62 -5.02 7.19
CA MET A 67 -15.95 -3.63 6.89
C MET A 67 -16.44 -3.46 5.45
N GLY A 68 -15.84 -4.15 4.51
CA GLY A 68 -16.20 -4.07 3.09
C GLY A 68 -17.34 -5.02 2.67
N ARG A 69 -17.82 -5.89 3.57
CA ARG A 69 -18.83 -6.88 3.23
C ARG A 69 -20.10 -6.26 2.62
N GLY A 70 -20.51 -6.77 1.46
CA GLY A 70 -21.68 -6.30 0.72
C GLY A 70 -21.42 -5.06 -0.16
N TRP A 71 -20.20 -4.49 -0.16
CA TRP A 71 -19.87 -3.45 -1.11
C TRP A 71 -19.65 -4.07 -2.49
N ASN A 72 -20.18 -3.44 -3.52
CA ASN A 72 -19.90 -3.85 -4.89
C ASN A 72 -18.47 -3.43 -5.26
N ALA A 73 -17.65 -4.39 -5.69
CA ALA A 73 -16.23 -4.17 -5.98
C ALA A 73 -15.98 -3.17 -7.11
N ALA A 74 -16.77 -3.26 -8.20
CA ALA A 74 -16.65 -2.34 -9.33
C ALA A 74 -17.10 -0.92 -8.95
N PHE A 75 -18.14 -0.79 -8.12
CA PHE A 75 -18.60 0.51 -7.63
C PHE A 75 -17.56 1.17 -6.68
N LEU A 76 -16.91 0.37 -5.85
CA LEU A 76 -15.78 0.85 -5.03
C LEU A 76 -14.65 1.39 -5.92
N GLU A 77 -14.23 0.62 -6.92
CA GLU A 77 -13.15 1.01 -7.84
C GLU A 77 -13.50 2.30 -8.59
N ALA A 78 -14.70 2.41 -9.16
CA ALA A 78 -15.18 3.62 -9.82
C ALA A 78 -15.23 4.83 -8.87
N THR A 79 -15.64 4.63 -7.61
CA THR A 79 -15.64 5.70 -6.60
C THR A 79 -14.22 6.22 -6.31
N VAL A 80 -13.22 5.33 -6.30
CA VAL A 80 -11.82 5.72 -6.14
C VAL A 80 -11.33 6.48 -7.37
N GLU A 81 -11.62 6.00 -8.59
CA GLU A 81 -11.27 6.66 -9.85
C GLU A 81 -11.80 8.10 -9.89
N ASP A 82 -13.06 8.32 -9.55
CA ASP A 82 -13.70 9.65 -9.52
C ASP A 82 -13.07 10.57 -8.46
N ALA A 83 -12.45 10.02 -7.45
CA ALA A 83 -11.85 10.78 -6.34
C ALA A 83 -10.36 11.09 -6.52
N LEU A 84 -9.66 10.49 -7.51
CA LEU A 84 -8.20 10.56 -7.65
C LEU A 84 -7.66 11.98 -7.64
N GLU A 85 -8.16 12.84 -8.52
CA GLU A 85 -7.65 14.22 -8.70
C GLU A 85 -7.90 15.11 -7.48
N ARG A 86 -9.05 14.93 -6.81
CA ARG A 86 -9.46 15.82 -5.71
C ARG A 86 -8.98 15.35 -4.33
N THR A 87 -8.67 14.06 -4.15
CA THR A 87 -8.34 13.52 -2.81
C THR A 87 -7.03 12.78 -2.73
N ILE A 88 -6.62 12.06 -3.77
CA ILE A 88 -5.37 11.26 -3.76
C ILE A 88 -4.21 12.09 -4.29
N GLN A 89 -4.33 12.70 -5.46
CA GLN A 89 -3.25 13.48 -6.05
C GLN A 89 -2.71 14.57 -5.12
N PRO A 90 -3.55 15.38 -4.42
CA PRO A 90 -3.05 16.43 -3.53
C PRO A 90 -2.26 15.95 -2.33
N VAL A 91 -2.43 14.68 -1.92
CA VAL A 91 -1.71 14.07 -0.79
C VAL A 91 -0.52 13.22 -1.23
N CYS A 92 -0.18 13.16 -2.52
CA CYS A 92 1.03 12.51 -2.98
C CYS A 92 2.26 13.35 -2.63
N TYR A 93 3.29 12.71 -2.08
CA TYR A 93 4.59 13.37 -1.92
C TYR A 93 5.25 13.64 -3.28
N ALA A 94 5.60 14.90 -3.54
CA ALA A 94 6.30 15.30 -4.76
C ALA A 94 7.63 14.54 -4.92
N GLN A 95 8.31 14.27 -3.80
CA GLN A 95 9.56 13.51 -3.79
C GLN A 95 9.34 12.03 -4.14
N ALA A 96 8.21 11.43 -3.74
CA ALA A 96 7.86 10.06 -4.13
C ALA A 96 7.59 9.97 -5.63
N LEU A 97 6.81 10.92 -6.18
CA LEU A 97 6.55 10.99 -7.62
C LEU A 97 7.84 11.17 -8.42
N ALA A 98 8.77 12.01 -7.94
CA ALA A 98 10.07 12.18 -8.58
C ALA A 98 10.90 10.88 -8.57
N ARG A 99 10.81 10.06 -7.50
CA ARG A 99 11.48 8.74 -7.43
C ARG A 99 10.85 7.75 -8.41
N ILE A 100 9.53 7.68 -8.49
CA ILE A 100 8.81 6.86 -9.47
C ILE A 100 9.27 7.22 -10.88
N GLU A 101 9.25 8.50 -11.22
CA GLU A 101 9.69 8.99 -12.53
C GLU A 101 11.18 8.70 -12.82
N GLN A 102 12.05 8.78 -11.80
CA GLN A 102 13.45 8.41 -11.92
C GLN A 102 13.62 6.93 -12.29
N HIS A 103 12.89 6.02 -11.62
CA HIS A 103 12.92 4.59 -11.93
C HIS A 103 12.40 4.31 -13.34
N LYS A 104 11.28 4.93 -13.74
CA LYS A 104 10.73 4.80 -15.09
C LYS A 104 11.72 5.25 -16.16
N ARG A 105 12.41 6.37 -15.97
CA ARG A 105 13.47 6.84 -16.90
C ARG A 105 14.68 5.91 -16.94
N ALA A 106 14.97 5.21 -15.86
CA ALA A 106 16.03 4.21 -15.81
C ALA A 106 15.63 2.88 -16.47
N GLY A 107 14.36 2.72 -16.86
CA GLY A 107 13.82 1.48 -17.43
C GLY A 107 13.51 0.42 -16.38
N ASP A 108 13.41 0.82 -15.12
CA ASP A 108 12.99 -0.06 -14.03
C ASP A 108 11.46 -0.22 -14.05
N VAL A 109 10.96 -1.38 -13.67
CA VAL A 109 9.53 -1.65 -13.50
C VAL A 109 9.07 -1.09 -12.16
N VAL A 110 8.04 -0.25 -12.18
CA VAL A 110 7.46 0.33 -10.95
C VAL A 110 6.32 -0.54 -10.44
N VAL A 111 6.44 -1.02 -9.21
CA VAL A 111 5.46 -1.88 -8.54
C VAL A 111 4.91 -1.17 -7.32
N ILE A 112 3.59 -1.01 -7.24
CA ILE A 112 2.93 -0.55 -6.02
C ILE A 112 2.55 -1.78 -5.18
N ALA A 113 3.08 -1.87 -3.95
CA ALA A 113 2.84 -2.97 -3.03
C ALA A 113 2.15 -2.45 -1.75
N SER A 114 0.83 -2.63 -1.63
CA SER A 114 0.03 -2.07 -0.53
C SER A 114 -0.80 -3.13 0.19
N ALA A 115 -1.04 -2.91 1.49
CA ALA A 115 -1.97 -3.70 2.29
C ALA A 115 -3.45 -3.39 2.01
N SER A 116 -3.75 -2.27 1.34
CA SER A 116 -5.11 -1.90 0.93
C SER A 116 -5.63 -2.87 -0.14
N VAL A 117 -6.96 -2.96 -0.28
CA VAL A 117 -7.57 -3.87 -1.26
C VAL A 117 -7.30 -3.40 -2.70
N GLU A 118 -7.23 -4.36 -3.60
CA GLU A 118 -6.86 -4.15 -5.00
C GLU A 118 -7.73 -3.09 -5.70
N GLN A 119 -9.03 -3.03 -5.42
CA GLN A 119 -9.96 -2.04 -5.98
C GLN A 119 -9.67 -0.59 -5.56
N VAL A 120 -8.93 -0.41 -4.46
CA VAL A 120 -8.43 0.91 -4.04
C VAL A 120 -7.07 1.18 -4.65
N VAL A 121 -6.18 0.19 -4.66
CA VAL A 121 -4.78 0.38 -5.06
C VAL A 121 -4.64 0.52 -6.58
N ARG A 122 -5.40 -0.25 -7.37
CA ARG A 122 -5.27 -0.28 -8.83
C ARG A 122 -5.51 1.09 -9.50
N PRO A 123 -6.60 1.83 -9.21
CA PRO A 123 -6.80 3.17 -9.77
C PRO A 123 -5.67 4.15 -9.39
N ILE A 124 -5.23 4.10 -8.14
CA ILE A 124 -4.14 4.95 -7.65
C ILE A 124 -2.83 4.60 -8.37
N ALA A 125 -2.49 3.33 -8.48
CA ALA A 125 -1.29 2.86 -9.17
C ALA A 125 -1.30 3.26 -10.66
N HIS A 126 -2.46 3.16 -11.33
CA HIS A 126 -2.63 3.62 -12.70
C HIS A 126 -2.40 5.12 -12.84
N MET A 127 -2.96 5.95 -11.94
CA MET A 127 -2.70 7.39 -11.89
C MET A 127 -1.21 7.71 -11.70
N LEU A 128 -0.51 6.92 -10.89
CA LEU A 128 0.94 7.06 -10.65
C LEU A 128 1.79 6.54 -11.82
N GLY A 129 1.17 5.87 -12.81
CA GLY A 129 1.82 5.25 -13.94
C GLY A 129 2.69 4.05 -13.53
N ALA A 130 2.28 3.31 -12.52
CA ALA A 130 2.92 2.05 -12.13
C ALA A 130 2.65 0.95 -13.15
N ASP A 131 3.58 0.02 -13.27
CA ASP A 131 3.52 -1.09 -14.23
C ASP A 131 2.83 -2.32 -13.64
N GLU A 132 2.95 -2.54 -12.32
CA GLU A 132 2.42 -3.70 -11.60
C GLU A 132 1.82 -3.29 -10.25
N VAL A 133 0.85 -4.07 -9.78
CA VAL A 133 0.18 -3.87 -8.48
C VAL A 133 0.20 -5.16 -7.67
N LEU A 134 0.66 -5.07 -6.44
CA LEU A 134 0.54 -6.09 -5.40
C LEU A 134 -0.30 -5.52 -4.27
N ALA A 135 -1.49 -6.05 -4.07
CA ALA A 135 -2.46 -5.54 -3.11
C ALA A 135 -3.21 -6.69 -2.42
N SER A 136 -3.88 -6.39 -1.32
CA SER A 136 -4.77 -7.37 -0.70
C SER A 136 -5.94 -7.70 -1.61
N ARG A 137 -6.36 -8.96 -1.60
CA ARG A 137 -7.49 -9.45 -2.40
C ARG A 137 -8.60 -9.93 -1.50
N ALA A 138 -9.82 -9.49 -1.81
CA ALA A 138 -11.03 -9.91 -1.15
C ALA A 138 -11.88 -10.77 -2.09
N ALA A 139 -12.54 -11.80 -1.54
CA ALA A 139 -13.48 -12.59 -2.32
C ALA A 139 -14.71 -11.78 -2.67
N VAL A 140 -15.21 -11.96 -3.89
CA VAL A 140 -16.48 -11.41 -4.38
C VAL A 140 -17.45 -12.54 -4.71
N ASP A 141 -18.72 -12.30 -4.50
CA ASP A 141 -19.81 -13.23 -4.87
C ASP A 141 -20.22 -13.06 -6.35
N GLU A 142 -21.25 -13.81 -6.77
CA GLU A 142 -21.77 -13.79 -8.14
C GLU A 142 -22.35 -12.43 -8.55
N ASP A 143 -22.78 -11.61 -7.60
CA ASP A 143 -23.29 -10.25 -7.80
C ASP A 143 -22.16 -9.19 -7.82
N GLY A 144 -20.88 -9.61 -7.67
CA GLY A 144 -19.72 -8.74 -7.64
C GLY A 144 -19.55 -8.00 -6.31
N CYS A 145 -20.21 -8.45 -5.23
CA CYS A 145 -20.11 -7.86 -3.91
C CYS A 145 -19.09 -8.61 -3.05
N PHE A 146 -18.34 -7.88 -2.20
CA PHE A 146 -17.41 -8.50 -1.27
C PHE A 146 -18.13 -9.40 -0.27
N THR A 147 -17.65 -10.63 -0.13
CA THR A 147 -18.17 -11.62 0.83
C THR A 147 -17.76 -11.32 2.26
N GLY A 148 -16.73 -10.49 2.44
CA GLY A 148 -16.08 -10.21 3.71
C GLY A 148 -14.88 -11.10 4.01
N GLU A 149 -14.51 -12.00 3.09
CA GLU A 149 -13.31 -12.83 3.16
C GLU A 149 -12.14 -12.15 2.45
N ILE A 150 -10.97 -12.12 3.10
CA ILE A 150 -9.70 -11.71 2.50
C ILE A 150 -8.97 -12.98 2.04
N THR A 151 -8.82 -13.15 0.74
CA THR A 151 -8.16 -14.32 0.13
C THR A 151 -6.65 -14.19 0.08
N HIS A 152 -6.14 -12.96 0.08
CA HIS A 152 -4.71 -12.63 0.20
C HIS A 152 -4.55 -11.33 0.96
N PHE A 153 -3.77 -11.34 2.03
CA PHE A 153 -3.46 -10.14 2.81
C PHE A 153 -2.02 -9.69 2.54
N ASN A 154 -1.87 -8.62 1.76
CA ASN A 154 -0.59 -8.10 1.30
C ASN A 154 0.09 -7.20 2.35
N GLN A 155 0.40 -7.77 3.53
CA GLN A 155 1.01 -7.06 4.66
C GLN A 155 2.17 -7.88 5.22
N ALA A 156 3.18 -7.22 5.74
CA ALA A 156 4.34 -7.82 6.39
C ALA A 156 4.99 -8.93 5.54
N GLN A 157 5.05 -10.18 6.02
CA GLN A 157 5.60 -11.30 5.29
C GLN A 157 4.83 -11.58 4.00
N GLY A 158 3.49 -11.48 4.00
CA GLY A 158 2.68 -11.69 2.79
C GLY A 158 3.01 -10.70 1.66
N LYS A 159 3.38 -9.45 2.00
CA LYS A 159 3.87 -8.48 1.01
C LYS A 159 5.23 -8.89 0.44
N ALA A 160 6.15 -9.30 1.31
CA ALA A 160 7.47 -9.79 0.90
C ALA A 160 7.36 -11.00 -0.03
N ASP A 161 6.56 -12.00 0.35
CA ASP A 161 6.33 -13.21 -0.44
C ASP A 161 5.73 -12.89 -1.83
N ALA A 162 4.78 -11.96 -1.89
CA ALA A 162 4.18 -11.51 -3.16
C ALA A 162 5.21 -10.80 -4.06
N CYS A 163 6.09 -9.96 -3.49
CA CYS A 163 7.17 -9.30 -4.23
C CYS A 163 8.20 -10.31 -4.73
N GLU A 164 8.59 -11.27 -3.91
CA GLU A 164 9.52 -12.34 -4.28
C GLU A 164 8.94 -13.23 -5.40
N ALA A 165 7.68 -13.62 -5.28
CA ALA A 165 6.99 -14.42 -6.29
C ALA A 165 6.90 -13.67 -7.64
N LEU A 166 6.58 -12.37 -7.62
CA LEU A 166 6.56 -11.55 -8.83
C LEU A 166 7.95 -11.42 -9.44
N ALA A 167 8.97 -11.14 -8.63
CA ALA A 167 10.36 -11.03 -9.09
C ALA A 167 10.83 -12.36 -9.74
N SER A 168 10.54 -13.49 -9.10
CA SER A 168 10.85 -14.82 -9.64
C SER A 168 10.15 -15.07 -10.98
N ALA A 169 8.85 -14.75 -11.09
CA ALA A 169 8.07 -14.94 -12.31
C ALA A 169 8.56 -14.06 -13.47
N ARG A 170 9.10 -12.88 -13.17
CA ARG A 170 9.63 -11.92 -14.14
C ARG A 170 11.13 -12.08 -14.40
N GLY A 171 11.83 -12.93 -13.65
CA GLY A 171 13.27 -13.11 -13.74
C GLY A 171 14.08 -11.91 -13.27
N TRP A 172 13.57 -11.14 -12.30
CA TRP A 172 14.29 -10.02 -11.70
C TRP A 172 15.24 -10.49 -10.60
N ASP A 173 16.43 -9.91 -10.55
CA ASP A 173 17.36 -10.09 -9.45
C ASP A 173 17.01 -9.09 -8.32
N LEU A 174 16.49 -9.60 -7.21
CA LEU A 174 16.12 -8.78 -6.06
C LEU A 174 17.30 -8.00 -5.47
N SER A 175 18.54 -8.48 -5.63
CA SER A 175 19.73 -7.77 -5.19
C SER A 175 19.98 -6.45 -5.95
N GLU A 176 19.40 -6.32 -7.15
CA GLU A 176 19.45 -5.11 -7.98
C GLU A 176 18.17 -4.24 -7.86
N CYS A 177 17.14 -4.76 -7.16
CA CYS A 177 15.87 -4.07 -7.00
C CYS A 177 15.87 -3.08 -5.83
N SER A 178 14.96 -2.11 -5.89
CA SER A 178 14.74 -1.12 -4.83
C SER A 178 13.42 -1.35 -4.12
N ALA A 179 13.32 -0.98 -2.82
CA ALA A 179 12.06 -0.94 -2.08
C ALA A 179 11.98 0.29 -1.19
N TYR A 180 10.77 0.86 -1.08
CA TYR A 180 10.47 2.08 -0.34
C TYR A 180 9.31 1.83 0.61
N SER A 181 9.47 2.10 1.90
CA SER A 181 8.41 1.98 2.91
C SER A 181 8.64 2.89 4.13
N ASP A 182 7.55 3.23 4.83
CA ASP A 182 7.55 4.01 6.07
C ASP A 182 7.47 3.13 7.34
N SER A 183 7.08 1.87 7.21
CA SER A 183 6.70 1.02 8.33
C SER A 183 7.65 -0.15 8.58
N VAL A 184 7.90 -0.43 9.87
CA VAL A 184 8.66 -1.63 10.29
C VAL A 184 7.98 -2.94 9.86
N SER A 185 6.67 -2.94 9.59
CA SER A 185 5.97 -4.13 9.08
C SER A 185 6.49 -4.58 7.72
N ASP A 186 7.07 -3.67 6.93
CA ASP A 186 7.66 -3.96 5.63
C ASP A 186 9.15 -4.33 5.69
N ALA A 187 9.69 -4.51 6.89
CA ALA A 187 11.07 -4.98 7.05
C ALA A 187 11.40 -6.28 6.31
N PRO A 188 10.49 -7.28 6.21
CA PRO A 188 10.72 -8.45 5.36
C PRO A 188 10.99 -8.08 3.90
N LEU A 189 10.19 -7.20 3.30
CA LEU A 189 10.39 -6.72 1.93
C LEU A 189 11.71 -5.94 1.79
N LEU A 190 11.99 -5.01 2.72
CA LEU A 190 13.22 -4.21 2.67
C LEU A 190 14.49 -5.04 2.78
N ARG A 191 14.44 -6.22 3.43
CA ARG A 191 15.56 -7.17 3.51
C ARG A 191 15.75 -8.01 2.26
N LEU A 192 14.71 -8.18 1.43
CA LEU A 192 14.80 -8.96 0.21
C LEU A 192 15.57 -8.24 -0.91
N VAL A 193 15.56 -6.91 -0.90
CA VAL A 193 16.11 -6.11 -1.99
C VAL A 193 17.52 -5.61 -1.69
N GLY A 194 18.30 -5.36 -2.76
CA GLY A 194 19.63 -4.79 -2.61
C GLY A 194 19.64 -3.29 -2.30
N HIS A 195 18.55 -2.58 -2.61
CA HIS A 195 18.45 -1.13 -2.41
C HIS A 195 17.21 -0.74 -1.58
N PRO A 196 17.19 -1.03 -0.24
CA PRO A 196 16.11 -0.63 0.65
C PRO A 196 16.19 0.85 1.02
N TYR A 197 15.02 1.50 1.09
CA TYR A 197 14.89 2.90 1.51
C TYR A 197 13.78 3.04 2.57
N ALA A 198 14.14 3.55 3.75
CA ALA A 198 13.18 3.92 4.79
C ALA A 198 12.68 5.35 4.56
N VAL A 199 11.40 5.51 4.17
CA VAL A 199 10.79 6.81 3.84
C VAL A 199 9.97 7.29 5.03
N ASN A 200 10.27 8.48 5.58
CA ASN A 200 9.56 9.03 6.75
C ASN A 200 9.29 7.97 7.85
N PRO A 201 10.30 7.13 8.21
CA PRO A 201 10.09 5.87 8.91
C PRO A 201 9.42 6.05 10.27
N ASP A 202 8.53 5.11 10.61
CA ASP A 202 8.06 4.94 11.96
C ASP A 202 9.23 4.67 12.93
N ARG A 203 8.95 4.64 14.25
CA ARG A 203 10.01 4.45 15.25
C ARG A 203 10.75 3.13 15.03
N GLY A 204 10.01 2.04 14.79
CA GLY A 204 10.59 0.70 14.63
C GLY A 204 11.48 0.60 13.40
N LEU A 205 10.98 1.11 12.25
CA LEU A 205 11.75 1.10 11.00
C LEU A 205 12.97 2.03 11.10
N ARG A 206 12.88 3.16 11.78
CA ARG A 206 14.01 4.08 11.99
C ARG A 206 15.14 3.43 12.79
N GLU A 207 14.80 2.76 13.89
CA GLU A 207 15.76 2.01 14.70
C GLU A 207 16.37 0.85 13.90
N MET A 208 15.58 0.18 13.06
CA MET A 208 16.05 -0.90 12.18
C MET A 208 16.96 -0.37 11.08
N ALA A 209 16.57 0.68 10.37
CA ALA A 209 17.36 1.30 9.31
C ALA A 209 18.75 1.74 9.80
N GLN A 210 18.82 2.27 11.03
CA GLN A 210 20.10 2.61 11.65
C GLN A 210 20.99 1.39 11.89
N ARG A 211 20.42 0.28 12.35
CA ARG A 211 21.18 -0.96 12.62
C ARG A 211 21.64 -1.65 11.33
N GLU A 212 20.77 -1.68 10.31
CA GLU A 212 21.02 -2.36 9.04
C GLU A 212 21.78 -1.47 8.05
N GLY A 213 22.00 -0.19 8.37
CA GLY A 213 22.66 0.78 7.48
C GLY A 213 21.81 1.21 6.29
N TRP A 214 20.47 1.10 6.38
CA TRP A 214 19.57 1.48 5.29
C TRP A 214 19.44 3.00 5.17
N PRO A 215 19.47 3.54 3.94
CA PRO A 215 19.22 4.96 3.70
C PRO A 215 17.83 5.39 4.18
N THR A 216 17.78 6.54 4.87
CA THR A 216 16.53 7.16 5.29
C THR A 216 16.26 8.37 4.41
N LEU A 217 15.04 8.44 3.85
CA LEU A 217 14.55 9.54 3.05
C LEU A 217 13.49 10.33 3.82
N THR A 218 13.52 11.65 3.70
CA THR A 218 12.51 12.53 4.29
C THR A 218 11.73 13.22 3.17
N PHE A 219 10.46 12.89 3.04
CA PHE A 219 9.52 13.52 2.12
C PHE A 219 8.64 14.50 2.90
N THR A 220 8.52 15.73 2.42
CA THR A 220 7.86 16.81 3.17
C THR A 220 6.88 17.62 2.34
N SER A 221 6.99 17.55 1.01
CA SER A 221 6.18 18.36 0.11
C SER A 221 5.19 17.50 -0.65
N THR A 222 3.90 17.84 -0.58
CA THR A 222 2.86 17.23 -1.41
C THR A 222 2.62 18.03 -2.69
N VAL A 223 2.01 17.37 -3.67
CA VAL A 223 1.55 18.02 -4.91
C VAL A 223 0.29 18.82 -4.57
N ARG A 224 0.34 20.15 -4.66
CA ARG A 224 -0.79 21.07 -4.48
C ARG A 224 -1.29 21.55 -5.81
#